data_3f6a2a9d1c86b74571e59a8d1c395a02
#
_entry.id   3f6a2a9d1c86b74571e59a8d1c395a02
#
_cell.length_a   1.000
_cell.length_b   1.000
_cell.length_c   1.000
_cell.angle_alpha   90.00
_cell.angle_beta   90.00
_cell.angle_gamma   90.00
#
_symmetry.space_group_name_H-M   'P 1'
#
loop_
_entity.id
_entity.type
_entity.pdbx_description
1 polymer ?
#
loop_
_entity_poly.entity_id
_entity_poly.type
_entity_poly.pdbx_seq_one_letter_code
_entity_poly.pdbx_strand_id
1 'polypeptide(L)'
;MRLDLDTYKEILDTITRNKSRSLLTGFGVFWGVFMLIALMGGGQGLKEMLQNNFTGFATNTAIIWAQNTTKPYKGFNKGRSWQMEEKDLDRLRHQVPELDVITPLLFGGNKSVVFGDKKFSGSTQGVNPDYAKVSAPQMFYGRYINEMDVRQQRKVCVIGKQIYKNLFPGGGDPCGKSVRVDSTYYMVIGVDYRSGNGINFGGRADETITLPQSVLRSAYNRGKAVDIIATTGKPGVVMSSIAQRMRETVARAHRIDPTDEKGIMVFNTEVLFQMLDNLFKGVNFLIWLVGIGTLLAGAIGVSNIMMVTVKERTTEIGIRRAIGATPKMILSQIISESILLTLVAGMSGILFGVAILQMLEVGNTTDGILTAHFQVDFWTAISSAILICILGGLAGLAPAWRAMSIKPVDAMRDE
;
A
#
# COMPACT_ATOMS: atom_id res chain seq x y z
N MET A 1 -11.52 -14.48 -42.44
CA MET A 1 -12.57 -13.59 -41.99
C MET A 1 -12.19 -12.20 -42.54
N ARG A 2 -12.78 -11.77 -43.65
CA ARG A 2 -12.59 -10.39 -44.16
C ARG A 2 -13.62 -9.55 -43.43
N LEU A 3 -13.18 -8.75 -42.48
CA LEU A 3 -13.97 -7.74 -41.78
C LEU A 3 -14.07 -6.55 -42.74
N ASP A 4 -15.13 -6.48 -43.55
CA ASP A 4 -15.39 -5.36 -44.44
C ASP A 4 -15.81 -4.14 -43.60
N LEU A 5 -15.26 -2.96 -43.99
CA LEU A 5 -15.60 -1.66 -43.36
C LEU A 5 -17.11 -1.38 -43.35
N ASP A 6 -17.86 -1.97 -44.29
CA ASP A 6 -19.32 -1.85 -44.36
C ASP A 6 -20.02 -2.58 -43.22
N THR A 7 -19.49 -3.71 -42.76
CA THR A 7 -20.01 -4.43 -41.59
C THR A 7 -19.90 -3.59 -40.32
N TYR A 8 -18.80 -2.85 -40.14
CA TYR A 8 -18.66 -1.96 -38.95
C TYR A 8 -19.63 -0.77 -38.99
N LYS A 9 -19.88 -0.19 -40.19
CA LYS A 9 -20.88 0.88 -40.34
C LYS A 9 -22.29 0.37 -40.00
N GLU A 10 -22.65 -0.82 -40.50
CA GLU A 10 -23.96 -1.44 -40.20
C GLU A 10 -24.14 -1.73 -38.74
N ILE A 11 -23.09 -2.17 -38.01
CA ILE A 11 -23.13 -2.40 -36.55
C ILE A 11 -23.28 -1.06 -35.83
N LEU A 12 -22.55 -0.01 -36.21
CA LEU A 12 -22.66 1.32 -35.62
C LEU A 12 -24.06 1.93 -35.82
N ASP A 13 -24.63 1.80 -37.02
CA ASP A 13 -25.99 2.26 -37.31
C ASP A 13 -27.05 1.52 -36.50
N THR A 14 -26.81 0.25 -36.25
CA THR A 14 -27.69 -0.57 -35.39
C THR A 14 -27.66 -0.09 -33.94
N ILE A 15 -26.48 0.17 -33.40
CA ILE A 15 -26.30 0.67 -32.02
C ILE A 15 -26.92 2.07 -31.85
N THR A 16 -26.82 2.92 -32.88
CA THR A 16 -27.36 4.29 -32.85
C THR A 16 -28.86 4.40 -33.08
N ARG A 17 -29.49 3.40 -33.68
CA ARG A 17 -30.93 3.40 -34.02
C ARG A 17 -31.84 3.32 -32.79
N ASN A 18 -31.40 2.59 -31.71
CA ASN A 18 -32.11 2.49 -30.44
C ASN A 18 -31.22 2.87 -29.26
N LYS A 19 -30.87 4.17 -29.15
CA LYS A 19 -29.91 4.72 -28.18
C LYS A 19 -30.20 4.32 -26.74
N SER A 20 -31.47 4.40 -26.29
CA SER A 20 -31.81 4.08 -24.88
C SER A 20 -31.55 2.61 -24.55
N ARG A 21 -31.86 1.69 -25.48
CA ARG A 21 -31.64 0.26 -25.27
C ARG A 21 -30.15 -0.09 -25.26
N SER A 22 -29.38 0.41 -26.25
CA SER A 22 -27.96 0.19 -26.33
C SER A 22 -27.21 0.78 -25.12
N LEU A 23 -27.66 1.93 -24.64
CA LEU A 23 -27.10 2.58 -23.46
C LEU A 23 -27.39 1.78 -22.18
N LEU A 24 -28.62 1.28 -22.02
CA LEU A 24 -29.00 0.46 -20.86
C LEU A 24 -28.26 -0.88 -20.86
N THR A 25 -28.06 -1.47 -22.06
CA THR A 25 -27.29 -2.71 -22.23
C THR A 25 -25.82 -2.52 -21.88
N GLY A 26 -25.21 -1.45 -22.45
CA GLY A 26 -23.81 -1.12 -22.20
C GLY A 26 -23.55 -0.71 -20.76
N PHE A 27 -24.55 -0.10 -20.09
CA PHE A 27 -24.37 0.37 -18.72
C PHE A 27 -24.00 -0.74 -17.73
N GLY A 28 -24.61 -1.93 -17.84
CA GLY A 28 -24.25 -3.07 -16.97
C GLY A 28 -22.79 -3.50 -17.12
N VAL A 29 -22.29 -3.56 -18.36
CA VAL A 29 -20.88 -3.88 -18.63
C VAL A 29 -19.97 -2.72 -18.20
N PHE A 30 -20.32 -1.49 -18.57
CA PHE A 30 -19.61 -0.28 -18.14
C PHE A 30 -19.46 -0.25 -16.62
N TRP A 31 -20.55 -0.41 -15.88
CA TRP A 31 -20.53 -0.39 -14.42
C TRP A 31 -19.71 -1.50 -13.82
N GLY A 32 -19.83 -2.73 -14.36
CA GLY A 32 -19.05 -3.88 -13.89
C GLY A 32 -17.55 -3.67 -14.06
N VAL A 33 -17.14 -3.16 -15.23
CA VAL A 33 -15.73 -2.86 -15.53
C VAL A 33 -15.24 -1.68 -14.69
N PHE A 34 -16.01 -0.60 -14.61
CA PHE A 34 -15.69 0.55 -13.77
C PHE A 34 -15.45 0.13 -12.32
N MET A 35 -16.37 -0.65 -11.73
CA MET A 35 -16.24 -1.13 -10.35
C MET A 35 -15.01 -2.01 -10.16
N LEU A 36 -14.70 -2.89 -11.14
CA LEU A 36 -13.50 -3.72 -11.08
C LEU A 36 -12.23 -2.86 -11.05
N ILE A 37 -12.10 -1.90 -11.96
CA ILE A 37 -10.95 -0.99 -12.06
C ILE A 37 -10.85 -0.10 -10.82
N ALA A 38 -11.96 0.48 -10.36
CA ALA A 38 -11.98 1.34 -9.19
C ALA A 38 -11.59 0.59 -7.91
N LEU A 39 -12.08 -0.65 -7.72
CA LEU A 39 -11.74 -1.47 -6.56
C LEU A 39 -10.30 -1.96 -6.61
N MET A 40 -9.78 -2.35 -7.78
CA MET A 40 -8.38 -2.80 -7.93
C MET A 40 -7.40 -1.65 -7.70
N GLY A 41 -7.59 -0.51 -8.37
CA GLY A 41 -6.73 0.65 -8.20
C GLY A 41 -6.85 1.29 -6.81
N GLY A 42 -8.08 1.38 -6.28
CA GLY A 42 -8.34 1.84 -4.92
C GLY A 42 -7.72 0.92 -3.86
N GLY A 43 -7.82 -0.39 -4.03
CA GLY A 43 -7.20 -1.39 -3.16
C GLY A 43 -5.68 -1.32 -3.18
N GLN A 44 -5.08 -1.13 -4.35
CA GLN A 44 -3.63 -0.96 -4.49
C GLN A 44 -3.15 0.35 -3.84
N GLY A 45 -3.83 1.46 -4.08
CA GLY A 45 -3.51 2.74 -3.45
C GLY A 45 -3.63 2.69 -1.92
N LEU A 46 -4.68 2.04 -1.39
CA LEU A 46 -4.84 1.83 0.05
C LEU A 46 -3.72 0.96 0.62
N LYS A 47 -3.33 -0.11 -0.08
CA LYS A 47 -2.19 -0.96 0.31
C LYS A 47 -0.92 -0.12 0.41
N GLU A 48 -0.65 0.70 -0.59
CA GLU A 48 0.54 1.55 -0.63
C GLU A 48 0.50 2.63 0.45
N MET A 49 -0.66 3.27 0.69
CA MET A 49 -0.84 4.18 1.83
C MET A 49 -0.51 3.53 3.17
N LEU A 50 -1.02 2.32 3.40
CA LEU A 50 -0.73 1.60 4.63
C LEU A 50 0.73 1.18 4.71
N GLN A 51 1.34 0.70 3.62
CA GLN A 51 2.75 0.37 3.59
C GLN A 51 3.63 1.60 3.83
N ASN A 52 3.28 2.75 3.25
CA ASN A 52 4.00 4.01 3.44
C ASN A 52 3.92 4.53 4.88
N ASN A 53 2.89 4.20 5.64
CA ASN A 53 2.84 4.47 7.07
C ASN A 53 3.85 3.63 7.87
N PHE A 54 4.38 2.56 7.29
CA PHE A 54 5.45 1.74 7.86
C PHE A 54 6.82 2.00 7.21
N THR A 55 6.90 2.92 6.24
CA THR A 55 8.19 3.37 5.70
C THR A 55 8.97 4.09 6.80
N GLY A 56 10.21 3.70 6.98
CA GLY A 56 11.05 4.15 8.10
C GLY A 56 11.51 3.00 9.00
N PHE A 57 11.08 1.77 8.68
CA PHE A 57 11.66 0.56 9.24
C PHE A 57 12.00 -0.42 8.12
N ALA A 58 13.19 -0.98 8.19
CA ALA A 58 13.52 -2.10 7.32
C ALA A 58 12.55 -3.27 7.59
N THR A 59 12.13 -3.97 6.54
CA THR A 59 11.12 -5.06 6.62
C THR A 59 11.54 -6.21 7.52
N ASN A 60 12.86 -6.38 7.73
CA ASN A 60 13.46 -7.40 8.59
C ASN A 60 13.92 -6.82 9.94
N THR A 61 13.14 -5.90 10.51
CA THR A 61 13.45 -5.24 11.80
C THR A 61 12.72 -5.92 12.95
N ALA A 62 13.43 -6.09 14.08
CA ALA A 62 12.79 -6.37 15.35
C ALA A 62 13.25 -5.34 16.40
N ILE A 63 12.30 -4.94 17.22
CA ILE A 63 12.49 -3.93 18.27
C ILE A 63 12.17 -4.55 19.61
N ILE A 64 13.09 -4.44 20.55
CA ILE A 64 12.99 -5.02 21.88
C ILE A 64 12.92 -3.89 22.91
N TRP A 65 11.97 -4.00 23.84
CA TRP A 65 11.92 -3.10 25.01
C TRP A 65 11.45 -3.81 26.26
N ALA A 66 11.84 -3.24 27.40
CA ALA A 66 11.49 -3.72 28.71
C ALA A 66 10.09 -3.26 29.12
N GLN A 67 9.31 -4.17 29.71
CA GLN A 67 8.08 -3.86 30.41
C GLN A 67 8.05 -4.58 31.77
N ASN A 68 7.10 -4.23 32.62
CA ASN A 68 6.94 -4.90 33.91
C ASN A 68 6.67 -6.39 33.72
N THR A 69 7.36 -7.23 34.48
CA THR A 69 7.20 -8.69 34.41
C THR A 69 5.79 -9.11 34.76
N THR A 70 5.24 -10.08 34.02
CA THR A 70 3.88 -10.61 34.30
C THR A 70 3.92 -11.98 35.00
N LYS A 71 5.08 -12.65 35.01
CA LYS A 71 5.29 -13.94 35.64
C LYS A 71 6.33 -13.84 36.76
N PRO A 72 6.13 -14.56 37.89
CA PRO A 72 7.16 -14.70 38.93
C PRO A 72 8.28 -15.63 38.42
N TYR A 73 9.54 -15.32 38.70
CA TYR A 73 10.67 -16.12 38.24
C TYR A 73 11.88 -16.01 39.19
N LYS A 74 12.49 -17.14 39.55
CA LYS A 74 13.72 -17.21 40.36
C LYS A 74 13.70 -16.31 41.59
N GLY A 75 12.59 -16.34 42.33
CA GLY A 75 12.43 -15.60 43.58
C GLY A 75 11.95 -14.15 43.43
N PHE A 76 11.77 -13.66 42.19
CA PHE A 76 11.19 -12.34 41.93
C PHE A 76 9.69 -12.44 41.69
N ASN A 77 8.93 -11.49 42.25
CA ASN A 77 7.50 -11.38 42.05
C ASN A 77 7.16 -10.82 40.64
N LYS A 78 5.91 -11.10 40.20
CA LYS A 78 5.33 -10.41 39.04
C LYS A 78 5.23 -8.91 39.29
N GLY A 79 5.22 -8.10 38.25
CA GLY A 79 5.12 -6.64 38.32
C GLY A 79 6.47 -5.93 38.53
N ARG A 80 7.58 -6.66 38.53
CA ARG A 80 8.91 -6.07 38.67
C ARG A 80 9.23 -5.16 37.46
N SER A 81 9.60 -3.90 37.77
CA SER A 81 10.21 -3.00 36.78
C SER A 81 11.68 -3.35 36.59
N TRP A 82 12.16 -3.31 35.37
CA TRP A 82 13.55 -3.56 35.02
C TRP A 82 13.92 -2.74 33.76
N GLN A 83 15.18 -2.62 33.46
CA GLN A 83 15.69 -1.88 32.30
C GLN A 83 16.72 -2.70 31.55
N MET A 84 16.77 -2.56 30.23
CA MET A 84 17.85 -3.09 29.42
C MET A 84 19.12 -2.25 29.61
N GLU A 85 20.25 -2.87 29.38
CA GLU A 85 21.56 -2.27 29.50
C GLU A 85 22.37 -2.45 28.21
N GLU A 86 23.45 -1.65 28.06
CA GLU A 86 24.37 -1.80 26.91
C GLU A 86 24.93 -3.22 26.76
N LYS A 87 25.16 -3.92 27.88
CA LYS A 87 25.62 -5.32 27.87
C LYS A 87 24.67 -6.28 27.15
N ASP A 88 23.38 -5.92 27.02
CA ASP A 88 22.40 -6.75 26.34
C ASP A 88 22.62 -6.73 24.81
N LEU A 89 23.15 -5.63 24.28
CA LEU A 89 23.54 -5.57 22.87
C LEU A 89 24.67 -6.57 22.57
N ASP A 90 25.69 -6.65 23.46
CA ASP A 90 26.81 -7.59 23.28
C ASP A 90 26.33 -9.04 23.44
N ARG A 91 25.43 -9.30 24.40
CA ARG A 91 24.82 -10.64 24.55
C ARG A 91 24.05 -11.05 23.30
N LEU A 92 23.23 -10.15 22.74
CA LEU A 92 22.50 -10.41 21.51
C LEU A 92 23.46 -10.67 20.33
N ARG A 93 24.54 -9.88 20.22
CA ARG A 93 25.55 -10.05 19.16
C ARG A 93 26.22 -11.42 19.22
N HIS A 94 26.51 -11.94 20.42
CA HIS A 94 27.14 -13.25 20.58
C HIS A 94 26.17 -14.43 20.49
N GLN A 95 24.94 -14.29 20.98
CA GLN A 95 23.99 -15.40 21.04
C GLN A 95 23.03 -15.50 19.84
N VAL A 96 22.91 -14.42 19.05
CA VAL A 96 22.05 -14.36 17.86
C VAL A 96 22.87 -13.81 16.67
N PRO A 97 23.80 -14.59 16.13
CA PRO A 97 24.72 -14.13 15.07
C PRO A 97 24.02 -13.86 13.72
N GLU A 98 22.76 -14.22 13.58
CA GLU A 98 21.91 -13.93 12.40
C GLU A 98 21.51 -12.46 12.32
N LEU A 99 21.68 -11.69 13.40
CA LEU A 99 21.46 -10.25 13.40
C LEU A 99 22.59 -9.54 12.63
N ASP A 100 22.23 -8.53 11.84
CA ASP A 100 23.15 -7.64 11.11
C ASP A 100 23.43 -6.38 11.94
N VAL A 101 22.35 -5.65 12.28
CA VAL A 101 22.45 -4.43 13.08
C VAL A 101 21.85 -4.67 14.46
N ILE A 102 22.56 -4.21 15.49
CA ILE A 102 22.07 -4.17 16.87
C ILE A 102 22.45 -2.81 17.43
N THR A 103 21.46 -1.96 17.63
CA THR A 103 21.69 -0.56 18.03
C THR A 103 20.73 -0.14 19.15
N PRO A 104 21.24 0.60 20.16
CA PRO A 104 20.39 1.13 21.22
C PRO A 104 19.71 2.40 20.78
N LEU A 105 18.52 2.63 21.32
CA LEU A 105 17.76 3.86 21.23
C LEU A 105 17.45 4.36 22.65
N LEU A 106 17.71 5.64 22.87
CA LEU A 106 17.45 6.31 24.14
C LEU A 106 16.42 7.43 23.93
N PHE A 107 15.54 7.62 24.90
CA PHE A 107 14.56 8.70 24.90
C PHE A 107 14.91 9.75 25.95
N GLY A 108 14.93 11.01 25.52
CA GLY A 108 15.06 12.16 26.40
C GLY A 108 13.72 12.83 26.77
N GLY A 109 12.61 12.27 26.28
CA GLY A 109 11.26 12.83 26.44
C GLY A 109 11.01 14.08 25.58
N ASN A 110 9.85 14.69 25.78
CA ASN A 110 9.49 15.92 25.08
C ASN A 110 10.26 17.11 25.64
N LYS A 111 10.90 17.87 24.77
CA LYS A 111 11.71 19.04 25.10
C LYS A 111 11.33 20.26 24.28
N SER A 112 11.53 21.43 24.87
CA SER A 112 11.38 22.69 24.18
C SER A 112 12.57 22.93 23.27
N VAL A 113 12.30 23.19 21.99
CA VAL A 113 13.30 23.59 21.00
C VAL A 113 13.06 25.04 20.64
N VAL A 114 14.10 25.86 20.69
CA VAL A 114 14.01 27.31 20.48
C VAL A 114 15.06 27.76 19.45
N PHE A 115 14.63 28.59 18.52
CA PHE A 115 15.50 29.29 17.59
C PHE A 115 15.00 30.73 17.42
N GLY A 116 15.77 31.71 17.85
CA GLY A 116 15.32 33.11 17.97
C GLY A 116 14.07 33.18 18.83
N ASP A 117 13.00 33.79 18.30
CA ASP A 117 11.71 33.92 18.97
C ASP A 117 10.76 32.74 18.75
N LYS A 118 11.16 31.77 17.92
CA LYS A 118 10.36 30.60 17.59
C LYS A 118 10.60 29.47 18.59
N LYS A 119 9.52 28.82 18.98
CA LYS A 119 9.54 27.71 19.94
C LYS A 119 8.66 26.56 19.46
N PHE A 120 9.14 25.35 19.59
CA PHE A 120 8.40 24.12 19.31
C PHE A 120 8.66 23.10 20.43
N SER A 121 7.71 22.19 20.70
CA SER A 121 7.91 21.07 21.62
C SER A 121 8.10 19.80 20.80
N GLY A 122 9.26 19.18 20.90
CA GLY A 122 9.57 17.94 20.18
C GLY A 122 10.09 16.86 21.10
N SER A 123 9.96 15.59 20.68
CA SER A 123 10.57 14.46 21.37
C SER A 123 12.07 14.38 21.08
N THR A 124 12.86 14.03 22.08
CA THR A 124 14.31 13.84 21.91
C THR A 124 14.68 12.38 21.93
N GLN A 125 15.52 11.96 20.99
CA GLN A 125 16.06 10.61 20.94
C GLN A 125 17.58 10.63 20.74
N GLY A 126 18.26 9.67 21.38
CA GLY A 126 19.70 9.44 21.23
C GLY A 126 19.96 8.18 20.42
N VAL A 127 20.73 8.31 19.35
CA VAL A 127 20.99 7.22 18.41
C VAL A 127 22.48 7.03 18.14
N ASN A 128 22.81 5.81 17.71
CA ASN A 128 24.08 5.51 17.05
C ASN A 128 23.91 5.59 15.51
N PRO A 129 24.99 5.71 14.74
CA PRO A 129 24.96 5.80 13.29
C PRO A 129 24.22 4.62 12.62
N ASP A 130 24.40 3.42 13.16
CA ASP A 130 23.74 2.21 12.65
C ASP A 130 22.20 2.26 12.71
N TYR A 131 21.65 3.15 13.54
CA TYR A 131 20.19 3.34 13.59
C TYR A 131 19.64 3.85 12.25
N ALA A 132 20.45 4.51 11.43
CA ALA A 132 20.04 4.90 10.07
C ALA A 132 19.66 3.70 9.19
N LYS A 133 20.29 2.53 9.40
CA LYS A 133 19.94 1.29 8.68
C LYS A 133 18.59 0.72 9.11
N VAL A 134 18.17 1.00 10.34
CA VAL A 134 16.87 0.59 10.89
C VAL A 134 15.78 1.56 10.49
N SER A 135 16.02 2.87 10.66
CA SER A 135 15.01 3.93 10.56
C SER A 135 14.94 4.60 9.18
N ALA A 136 15.88 4.30 8.26
CA ALA A 136 15.95 4.82 6.90
C ALA A 136 15.60 6.33 6.81
N PRO A 137 16.38 7.25 7.43
CA PRO A 137 16.07 8.66 7.49
C PRO A 137 16.03 9.29 6.08
N GLN A 138 15.07 10.16 5.81
CA GLN A 138 14.94 10.91 4.55
C GLN A 138 15.54 12.31 4.73
N MET A 139 16.83 12.45 4.43
CA MET A 139 17.51 13.72 4.61
C MET A 139 17.13 14.72 3.52
N PHE A 140 16.53 15.86 3.91
CA PHE A 140 16.20 16.96 3.02
C PHE A 140 17.34 17.99 2.95
N TYR A 141 17.97 18.27 4.09
CA TYR A 141 19.19 19.05 4.19
C TYR A 141 20.22 18.32 5.00
N GLY A 142 21.48 18.51 4.67
CA GLY A 142 22.61 18.08 5.45
C GLY A 142 22.80 16.55 5.52
N ARG A 143 23.17 16.04 6.71
CA ARG A 143 23.52 14.65 6.95
C ARG A 143 22.95 14.11 8.25
N TYR A 144 22.93 12.78 8.37
CA TYR A 144 22.57 12.09 9.62
C TYR A 144 23.76 12.03 10.59
N ILE A 145 23.51 11.59 11.83
CA ILE A 145 24.51 11.35 12.87
C ILE A 145 25.54 10.32 12.37
N ASN A 146 26.81 10.60 12.55
CA ASN A 146 27.92 9.71 12.20
C ASN A 146 28.74 9.28 13.44
N GLU A 147 29.69 8.40 13.21
CA GLU A 147 30.50 7.82 14.29
C GLU A 147 31.38 8.84 15.01
N MET A 148 31.86 9.86 14.31
CA MET A 148 32.64 10.94 14.90
C MET A 148 31.81 11.80 15.85
N ASP A 149 30.53 12.03 15.52
CA ASP A 149 29.61 12.78 16.38
C ASP A 149 29.39 12.08 17.71
N VAL A 150 29.27 10.73 17.68
CA VAL A 150 29.08 9.90 18.88
C VAL A 150 30.39 9.81 19.69
N ARG A 151 31.53 9.51 19.04
CA ARG A 151 32.82 9.35 19.73
C ARG A 151 33.32 10.64 20.37
N GLN A 152 33.19 11.76 19.67
CA GLN A 152 33.61 13.07 20.14
C GLN A 152 32.55 13.82 20.96
N GLN A 153 31.42 13.19 21.21
CA GLN A 153 30.27 13.79 21.92
C GLN A 153 29.90 15.18 21.36
N ARG A 154 29.86 15.31 20.03
CA ARG A 154 29.56 16.59 19.39
C ARG A 154 28.12 17.03 19.70
N LYS A 155 27.95 18.26 20.13
CA LYS A 155 26.61 18.86 20.37
C LYS A 155 25.94 19.22 19.05
N VAL A 156 25.55 18.19 18.29
CA VAL A 156 24.87 18.30 17.00
C VAL A 156 23.50 17.63 17.07
N CYS A 157 22.58 18.08 16.21
CA CYS A 157 21.26 17.48 16.12
C CYS A 157 20.75 17.39 14.68
N VAL A 158 19.91 16.39 14.42
CA VAL A 158 19.05 16.31 13.25
C VAL A 158 17.63 16.59 13.71
N ILE A 159 16.93 17.50 13.01
CA ILE A 159 15.56 17.92 13.36
C ILE A 159 14.55 17.36 12.38
N GLY A 160 13.38 16.99 12.88
CA GLY A 160 12.27 16.51 12.06
C GLY A 160 11.58 17.62 11.26
N LYS A 161 10.83 17.24 10.24
CA LYS A 161 10.11 18.13 9.30
C LYS A 161 9.26 19.20 9.98
N GLN A 162 8.48 18.82 11.01
CA GLN A 162 7.59 19.78 11.70
C GLN A 162 8.39 20.78 12.52
N ILE A 163 9.46 20.36 13.17
CA ILE A 163 10.36 21.25 13.90
C ILE A 163 10.99 22.24 12.93
N TYR A 164 11.47 21.76 11.77
CA TYR A 164 12.03 22.64 10.73
C TYR A 164 11.02 23.68 10.25
N LYS A 165 9.81 23.25 9.86
CA LYS A 165 8.76 24.17 9.37
C LYS A 165 8.38 25.26 10.40
N ASN A 166 8.36 24.91 11.68
CA ASN A 166 7.99 25.84 12.75
C ASN A 166 9.12 26.80 13.12
N LEU A 167 10.36 26.32 13.18
CA LEU A 167 11.50 27.14 13.58
C LEU A 167 12.05 28.00 12.43
N PHE A 168 11.92 27.51 11.18
CA PHE A 168 12.45 28.15 9.98
C PHE A 168 11.35 28.42 8.93
N PRO A 169 10.32 29.23 9.24
CA PRO A 169 9.19 29.46 8.32
C PRO A 169 9.60 30.17 7.02
N GLY A 170 10.72 30.88 7.01
CA GLY A 170 11.30 31.48 5.81
C GLY A 170 11.98 30.46 4.87
N GLY A 171 12.05 29.19 5.24
CA GLY A 171 12.75 28.16 4.46
C GLY A 171 14.28 28.30 4.51
N GLY A 172 14.94 27.65 3.55
CA GLY A 172 16.39 27.64 3.42
C GLY A 172 17.09 26.61 4.30
N ASP A 173 18.40 26.42 4.07
CA ASP A 173 19.20 25.42 4.80
C ASP A 173 19.43 25.84 6.26
N PRO A 174 18.98 25.05 7.26
CA PRO A 174 19.21 25.30 8.66
C PRO A 174 20.57 24.74 9.16
N CYS A 175 21.31 23.99 8.34
CA CYS A 175 22.57 23.38 8.75
C CYS A 175 23.59 24.45 9.14
N GLY A 176 24.31 24.18 10.25
CA GLY A 176 25.25 25.11 10.83
C GLY A 176 24.65 26.12 11.82
N LYS A 177 23.31 26.29 11.85
CA LYS A 177 22.64 27.13 12.85
C LYS A 177 22.50 26.38 14.18
N SER A 178 22.53 27.12 15.29
CA SER A 178 22.41 26.54 16.63
C SER A 178 20.99 26.71 17.15
N VAL A 179 20.36 25.61 17.54
CA VAL A 179 19.06 25.57 18.21
C VAL A 179 19.26 25.21 19.68
N ARG A 180 18.46 25.80 20.56
CA ARG A 180 18.46 25.45 21.98
C ARG A 180 17.42 24.38 22.24
N VAL A 181 17.86 23.22 22.70
CA VAL A 181 17.01 22.12 23.15
C VAL A 181 17.09 22.06 24.67
N ASP A 182 15.97 22.35 25.34
CA ASP A 182 15.94 22.52 26.80
C ASP A 182 16.92 23.60 27.26
N SER A 183 17.97 23.25 27.95
CA SER A 183 19.01 24.15 28.46
C SER A 183 20.30 24.16 27.63
N THR A 184 20.41 23.32 26.57
CA THR A 184 21.66 23.11 25.82
C THR A 184 21.51 23.53 24.37
N TYR A 185 22.56 24.15 23.80
CA TYR A 185 22.62 24.48 22.39
C TYR A 185 23.21 23.33 21.57
N TYR A 186 22.57 23.04 20.45
CA TYR A 186 22.98 22.03 19.48
C TYR A 186 23.05 22.63 18.08
N MET A 187 24.09 22.32 17.34
CA MET A 187 24.19 22.72 15.93
C MET A 187 23.35 21.77 15.07
N VAL A 188 22.47 22.31 14.25
CA VAL A 188 21.71 21.54 13.26
C VAL A 188 22.67 21.05 12.18
N ILE A 189 22.71 19.73 11.93
CA ILE A 189 23.51 19.09 10.89
C ILE A 189 22.68 18.48 9.79
N GLY A 190 21.36 18.40 9.98
CA GLY A 190 20.45 17.87 8.98
C GLY A 190 18.99 18.01 9.35
N VAL A 191 18.14 17.85 8.35
CA VAL A 191 16.68 17.82 8.48
C VAL A 191 16.15 16.50 7.94
N ASP A 192 15.48 15.74 8.80
CA ASP A 192 14.81 14.49 8.42
C ASP A 192 13.35 14.78 8.02
N TYR A 193 13.03 14.50 6.77
CA TYR A 193 11.73 14.81 6.17
C TYR A 193 10.74 13.65 6.21
N ARG A 194 11.04 12.60 6.98
CA ARG A 194 10.09 11.49 7.16
C ARG A 194 8.75 11.98 7.68
N SER A 195 7.69 11.32 7.24
CA SER A 195 6.35 11.54 7.77
C SER A 195 6.27 11.10 9.24
N GLY A 196 5.52 11.84 10.05
CA GLY A 196 5.17 11.43 11.41
C GLY A 196 4.07 10.37 11.48
N ASN A 197 3.48 10.01 10.33
CA ASN A 197 2.46 8.98 10.23
C ASN A 197 3.15 7.62 10.16
N GLY A 198 2.93 6.77 11.15
CA GLY A 198 3.53 5.44 11.15
C GLY A 198 3.80 4.92 12.55
N ILE A 199 4.49 3.77 12.63
CA ILE A 199 4.97 3.26 13.91
C ILE A 199 6.14 4.12 14.36
N ASN A 200 5.97 4.82 15.46
CA ASN A 200 7.00 5.66 16.04
C ASN A 200 7.30 5.19 17.46
N PHE A 201 8.58 5.07 17.78
CA PHE A 201 9.05 4.75 19.12
C PHE A 201 9.60 6.03 19.77
N GLY A 202 9.00 6.45 20.87
CA GLY A 202 9.44 7.62 21.63
C GLY A 202 8.98 8.98 21.13
N GLY A 203 8.17 9.04 20.08
CA GLY A 203 7.59 10.27 19.50
C GLY A 203 7.48 10.22 17.99
N ARG A 204 6.73 11.15 17.41
CA ARG A 204 6.53 11.24 15.95
C ARG A 204 7.85 11.61 15.27
N ALA A 205 8.20 10.92 14.17
CA ALA A 205 9.47 11.15 13.47
C ALA A 205 9.62 12.60 12.98
N ASP A 206 8.54 13.22 12.50
CA ASP A 206 8.53 14.60 12.02
C ASP A 206 8.65 15.66 13.15
N GLU A 207 8.41 15.27 14.42
CA GLU A 207 8.51 16.13 15.62
C GLU A 207 9.71 15.72 16.50
N THR A 208 10.63 14.92 15.98
CA THR A 208 11.74 14.36 16.76
C THR A 208 13.03 15.14 16.53
N ILE A 209 13.80 15.30 17.62
CA ILE A 209 15.17 15.79 17.62
C ILE A 209 16.06 14.60 17.87
N THR A 210 16.90 14.29 16.89
CA THR A 210 17.84 13.18 16.98
C THR A 210 19.21 13.70 17.37
N LEU A 211 19.74 13.19 18.47
CA LEU A 211 21.04 13.52 19.06
C LEU A 211 21.99 12.31 18.97
N PRO A 212 23.30 12.51 19.01
CA PRO A 212 24.23 11.41 19.28
C PRO A 212 23.90 10.76 20.62
N GLN A 213 23.88 9.42 20.68
CA GLN A 213 23.54 8.67 21.90
C GLN A 213 24.41 9.09 23.12
N SER A 214 25.71 9.28 22.90
CA SER A 214 26.65 9.70 23.95
C SER A 214 26.29 11.06 24.54
N VAL A 215 25.85 11.98 23.72
CA VAL A 215 25.43 13.33 24.15
C VAL A 215 24.13 13.28 24.94
N LEU A 216 23.12 12.56 24.44
CA LEU A 216 21.86 12.40 25.19
C LEU A 216 22.07 11.74 26.52
N ARG A 217 22.92 10.70 26.55
CA ARG A 217 23.26 9.96 27.77
C ARG A 217 23.90 10.87 28.84
N SER A 218 24.84 11.71 28.45
CA SER A 218 25.49 12.68 29.32
C SER A 218 24.52 13.79 29.76
N ALA A 219 23.75 14.37 28.82
CA ALA A 219 22.85 15.49 29.11
C ALA A 219 21.71 15.11 30.08
N TYR A 220 21.23 13.87 30.03
CA TYR A 220 20.09 13.42 30.85
C TYR A 220 20.47 12.34 31.89
N ASN A 221 21.74 12.16 32.17
CA ASN A 221 22.29 11.25 33.20
C ASN A 221 21.70 9.81 33.09
N ARG A 222 21.64 9.26 31.88
CA ARG A 222 21.01 7.96 31.60
C ARG A 222 21.88 6.75 31.95
N GLY A 223 23.10 6.93 32.41
CA GLY A 223 24.02 5.84 32.75
C GLY A 223 24.18 4.83 31.62
N LYS A 224 24.05 3.52 31.94
CA LYS A 224 24.13 2.41 30.95
C LYS A 224 22.78 1.92 30.47
N ALA A 225 21.69 2.55 30.90
CA ALA A 225 20.35 2.16 30.54
C ALA A 225 20.09 2.31 29.02
N VAL A 226 19.26 1.43 28.48
CA VAL A 226 18.79 1.42 27.11
C VAL A 226 17.29 1.28 27.13
N ASP A 227 16.58 2.19 26.46
CA ASP A 227 15.11 2.14 26.44
C ASP A 227 14.61 1.12 25.41
N ILE A 228 15.26 1.09 24.23
CA ILE A 228 14.94 0.17 23.15
C ILE A 228 16.23 -0.37 22.53
N ILE A 229 16.23 -1.64 22.17
CA ILE A 229 17.23 -2.24 21.26
C ILE A 229 16.55 -2.47 19.92
N ALA A 230 17.02 -1.76 18.89
CA ALA A 230 16.57 -1.96 17.52
C ALA A 230 17.56 -2.88 16.78
N THR A 231 17.02 -3.87 16.08
CA THR A 231 17.83 -4.88 15.38
C THR A 231 17.31 -5.11 13.97
N THR A 232 18.23 -5.46 13.05
CA THR A 232 17.86 -5.99 11.74
C THR A 232 18.49 -7.36 11.54
N GLY A 233 17.82 -8.24 10.81
CA GLY A 233 18.35 -9.54 10.41
C GLY A 233 19.26 -9.40 9.18
N LYS A 234 20.22 -10.33 9.04
CA LYS A 234 20.99 -10.49 7.80
C LYS A 234 20.05 -10.81 6.62
N PRO A 235 20.46 -10.53 5.38
CA PRO A 235 19.65 -10.87 4.20
C PRO A 235 19.22 -12.35 4.22
N GLY A 236 17.92 -12.58 4.01
CA GLY A 236 17.32 -13.92 3.99
C GLY A 236 16.97 -14.51 5.37
N VAL A 237 17.26 -13.82 6.46
CA VAL A 237 16.87 -14.27 7.80
C VAL A 237 15.42 -13.87 8.08
N VAL A 238 14.63 -14.85 8.48
CA VAL A 238 13.24 -14.67 8.95
C VAL A 238 13.27 -14.26 10.42
N MET A 239 12.92 -13.00 10.71
CA MET A 239 13.00 -12.45 12.08
C MET A 239 12.13 -13.20 13.07
N SER A 240 10.97 -13.74 12.63
CA SER A 240 10.08 -14.55 13.48
C SER A 240 10.77 -15.80 14.04
N SER A 241 11.72 -16.40 13.29
CA SER A 241 12.44 -17.59 13.73
C SER A 241 13.45 -17.34 14.84
N ILE A 242 13.96 -16.11 14.95
CA ILE A 242 14.96 -15.72 15.93
C ILE A 242 14.41 -14.88 17.09
N ALA A 243 13.19 -14.37 16.96
CA ALA A 243 12.56 -13.50 17.97
C ALA A 243 12.50 -14.14 19.36
N GLN A 244 12.17 -15.42 19.44
CA GLN A 244 12.14 -16.15 20.72
C GLN A 244 13.53 -16.26 21.33
N ARG A 245 14.57 -16.55 20.55
CA ARG A 245 15.95 -16.64 21.02
C ARG A 245 16.49 -15.27 21.49
N MET A 246 16.08 -14.20 20.83
CA MET A 246 16.38 -12.83 21.28
C MET A 246 15.77 -12.55 22.66
N ARG A 247 14.49 -12.90 22.84
CA ARG A 247 13.80 -12.79 24.14
C ARG A 247 14.49 -13.60 25.21
N GLU A 248 14.80 -14.87 24.97
CA GLU A 248 15.48 -15.74 25.92
C GLU A 248 16.86 -15.21 26.33
N THR A 249 17.61 -14.65 25.37
CA THR A 249 18.93 -14.05 25.64
C THR A 249 18.84 -12.93 26.66
N VAL A 250 17.89 -12.02 26.49
CA VAL A 250 17.64 -10.91 27.42
C VAL A 250 17.04 -11.41 28.72
N ALA A 251 16.09 -12.35 28.68
CA ALA A 251 15.42 -12.91 29.85
C ALA A 251 16.39 -13.56 30.83
N ARG A 252 17.31 -14.37 30.31
CA ARG A 252 18.34 -15.05 31.13
C ARG A 252 19.23 -14.05 31.86
N ALA A 253 19.61 -12.96 31.20
CA ALA A 253 20.48 -11.93 31.75
C ALA A 253 19.80 -11.17 32.91
N HIS A 254 18.50 -10.93 32.81
CA HIS A 254 17.74 -10.14 33.77
C HIS A 254 16.91 -10.97 34.75
N ARG A 255 17.09 -12.31 34.77
CA ARG A 255 16.34 -13.25 35.61
C ARG A 255 14.83 -13.07 35.45
N ILE A 256 14.39 -13.08 34.18
CA ILE A 256 12.98 -13.02 33.79
C ILE A 256 12.61 -14.37 33.20
N ASP A 257 11.35 -14.77 33.35
CA ASP A 257 10.85 -15.99 32.72
C ASP A 257 10.94 -15.88 31.19
N PRO A 258 11.64 -16.78 30.49
CA PRO A 258 11.75 -16.75 29.03
C PRO A 258 10.41 -16.82 28.30
N THR A 259 9.37 -17.30 28.96
CA THR A 259 8.01 -17.39 28.43
C THR A 259 7.16 -16.16 28.75
N ASP A 260 7.72 -15.15 29.43
CA ASP A 260 7.02 -13.90 29.74
C ASP A 260 7.11 -12.93 28.55
N GLU A 261 6.20 -13.12 27.59
CA GLU A 261 6.15 -12.30 26.37
C GLU A 261 5.87 -10.83 26.64
N LYS A 262 5.16 -10.53 27.74
CA LYS A 262 4.83 -9.14 28.12
C LYS A 262 5.97 -8.47 28.87
N GLY A 263 6.76 -9.20 29.63
CA GLY A 263 7.90 -8.66 30.36
C GLY A 263 9.03 -8.21 29.44
N ILE A 264 9.19 -8.88 28.31
CA ILE A 264 10.15 -8.54 27.22
C ILE A 264 9.37 -8.50 25.92
N MET A 265 9.03 -7.30 25.50
CA MET A 265 8.34 -7.11 24.23
C MET A 265 9.34 -7.20 23.08
N VAL A 266 9.03 -8.04 22.11
CA VAL A 266 9.75 -8.13 20.83
C VAL A 266 8.74 -7.83 19.73
N PHE A 267 8.81 -6.62 19.20
CA PHE A 267 8.00 -6.20 18.07
C PHE A 267 8.73 -6.55 16.78
N ASN A 268 8.13 -7.40 15.98
CA ASN A 268 8.68 -7.86 14.72
C ASN A 268 7.87 -7.23 13.56
N THR A 269 8.51 -6.39 12.77
CA THR A 269 7.87 -5.73 11.61
C THR A 269 7.46 -6.73 10.53
N GLU A 270 8.19 -7.85 10.38
CA GLU A 270 7.86 -8.90 9.41
C GLU A 270 6.45 -9.48 9.62
N VAL A 271 6.08 -9.78 10.88
CA VAL A 271 4.74 -10.30 11.22
C VAL A 271 3.65 -9.31 10.80
N LEU A 272 3.91 -8.02 11.00
CA LEU A 272 2.97 -6.97 10.62
C LEU A 272 2.82 -6.90 9.10
N PHE A 273 3.92 -6.92 8.34
CA PHE A 273 3.87 -6.93 6.88
C PHE A 273 3.18 -8.19 6.34
N GLN A 274 3.43 -9.36 6.93
CA GLN A 274 2.73 -10.60 6.57
C GLN A 274 1.22 -10.51 6.86
N MET A 275 0.83 -9.90 7.99
CA MET A 275 -0.58 -9.67 8.31
C MET A 275 -1.25 -8.74 7.29
N LEU A 276 -0.58 -7.64 6.90
CA LEU A 276 -1.06 -6.75 5.85
C LEU A 276 -1.18 -7.46 4.50
N ASP A 277 -0.17 -8.24 4.10
CA ASP A 277 -0.21 -8.99 2.85
C ASP A 277 -1.36 -10.01 2.83
N ASN A 278 -1.61 -10.72 3.92
CA ASN A 278 -2.72 -11.66 4.02
C ASN A 278 -4.08 -10.93 3.98
N LEU A 279 -4.18 -9.77 4.62
CA LEU A 279 -5.38 -8.93 4.54
C LEU A 279 -5.65 -8.51 3.10
N PHE A 280 -4.63 -8.01 2.39
CA PHE A 280 -4.79 -7.58 1.00
C PHE A 280 -5.02 -8.75 0.03
N LYS A 281 -4.49 -9.94 0.31
CA LYS A 281 -4.87 -11.16 -0.44
C LYS A 281 -6.36 -11.44 -0.30
N GLY A 282 -6.92 -11.32 0.92
CA GLY A 282 -8.35 -11.46 1.16
C GLY A 282 -9.18 -10.38 0.45
N VAL A 283 -8.76 -9.12 0.54
CA VAL A 283 -9.41 -8.00 -0.17
C VAL A 283 -9.38 -8.23 -1.68
N ASN A 284 -8.25 -8.61 -2.25
CA ASN A 284 -8.14 -8.92 -3.68
C ASN A 284 -9.05 -10.08 -4.10
N PHE A 285 -9.17 -11.12 -3.28
CA PHE A 285 -10.12 -12.20 -3.55
C PHE A 285 -11.57 -11.68 -3.62
N LEU A 286 -11.97 -10.82 -2.68
CA LEU A 286 -13.31 -10.21 -2.69
C LEU A 286 -13.51 -9.30 -3.91
N ILE A 287 -12.52 -8.51 -4.29
CA ILE A 287 -12.56 -7.67 -5.49
C ILE A 287 -12.80 -8.51 -6.74
N TRP A 288 -12.10 -9.62 -6.90
CA TRP A 288 -12.29 -10.55 -8.01
C TRP A 288 -13.67 -11.22 -7.97
N LEU A 289 -14.13 -11.64 -6.80
CA LEU A 289 -15.45 -12.25 -6.64
C LEU A 289 -16.58 -11.29 -7.06
N VAL A 290 -16.55 -10.06 -6.54
CA VAL A 290 -17.54 -9.02 -6.87
C VAL A 290 -17.40 -8.58 -8.33
N GLY A 291 -16.17 -8.38 -8.81
CA GLY A 291 -15.90 -7.97 -10.18
C GLY A 291 -16.39 -8.97 -11.21
N ILE A 292 -16.10 -10.27 -11.01
CA ILE A 292 -16.60 -11.32 -11.90
C ILE A 292 -18.13 -11.39 -11.82
N GLY A 293 -18.72 -11.30 -10.63
CA GLY A 293 -20.16 -11.32 -10.45
C GLY A 293 -20.87 -10.18 -11.18
N THR A 294 -20.35 -8.96 -11.08
CA THR A 294 -20.92 -7.78 -11.77
C THR A 294 -20.74 -7.85 -13.29
N LEU A 295 -19.59 -8.35 -13.75
CA LEU A 295 -19.34 -8.57 -15.19
C LEU A 295 -20.27 -9.65 -15.77
N LEU A 296 -20.50 -10.74 -15.05
CA LEU A 296 -21.46 -11.78 -15.46
C LEU A 296 -22.90 -11.23 -15.53
N ALA A 297 -23.30 -10.43 -14.54
CA ALA A 297 -24.61 -9.77 -14.58
C ALA A 297 -24.74 -8.84 -15.81
N GLY A 298 -23.67 -8.08 -16.12
CA GLY A 298 -23.60 -7.26 -17.33
C GLY A 298 -23.70 -8.09 -18.61
N ALA A 299 -22.97 -9.21 -18.69
CA ALA A 299 -23.00 -10.13 -19.83
C ALA A 299 -24.41 -10.77 -20.04
N ILE A 300 -25.08 -11.15 -18.98
CA ILE A 300 -26.48 -11.64 -19.03
C ILE A 300 -27.39 -10.54 -19.55
N GLY A 301 -27.22 -9.29 -19.10
CA GLY A 301 -27.95 -8.13 -19.60
C GLY A 301 -27.78 -7.94 -21.11
N VAL A 302 -26.54 -8.01 -21.61
CA VAL A 302 -26.23 -7.98 -23.04
C VAL A 302 -26.94 -9.12 -23.79
N SER A 303 -26.79 -10.35 -23.29
CA SER A 303 -27.40 -11.53 -23.91
C SER A 303 -28.92 -11.40 -24.03
N ASN A 304 -29.59 -10.95 -22.98
CA ASN A 304 -31.06 -10.76 -22.96
C ASN A 304 -31.50 -9.73 -24.02
N ILE A 305 -30.79 -8.62 -24.13
CA ILE A 305 -31.18 -7.58 -25.10
C ILE A 305 -30.84 -8.01 -26.52
N MET A 306 -29.71 -8.68 -26.74
CA MET A 306 -29.40 -9.26 -28.06
C MET A 306 -30.42 -10.31 -28.49
N MET A 307 -31.00 -11.09 -27.54
CA MET A 307 -32.12 -12.01 -27.83
C MET A 307 -33.35 -11.29 -28.35
N VAL A 308 -33.69 -10.13 -27.76
CA VAL A 308 -34.81 -9.31 -28.22
C VAL A 308 -34.50 -8.73 -29.62
N THR A 309 -33.29 -8.22 -29.82
CA THR A 309 -32.83 -7.66 -31.10
C THR A 309 -32.88 -8.72 -32.23
N VAL A 310 -32.43 -9.95 -31.95
CA VAL A 310 -32.53 -11.07 -32.91
C VAL A 310 -34.01 -11.37 -33.27
N LYS A 311 -34.89 -11.33 -32.25
CA LYS A 311 -36.33 -11.53 -32.49
C LYS A 311 -36.96 -10.41 -33.35
N GLU A 312 -36.60 -9.15 -33.10
CA GLU A 312 -37.07 -8.00 -33.91
C GLU A 312 -36.54 -8.03 -35.36
N ARG A 313 -35.36 -8.65 -35.59
CA ARG A 313 -34.74 -8.79 -36.91
C ARG A 313 -34.98 -10.15 -37.58
N THR A 314 -35.95 -10.92 -37.11
CA THR A 314 -36.20 -12.27 -37.62
C THR A 314 -36.46 -12.29 -39.12
N THR A 315 -37.24 -11.34 -39.65
CA THR A 315 -37.55 -11.22 -41.10
C THR A 315 -36.28 -10.87 -41.88
N GLU A 316 -35.47 -9.93 -41.41
CA GLU A 316 -34.19 -9.54 -42.07
C GLU A 316 -33.23 -10.73 -42.14
N ILE A 317 -33.04 -11.45 -41.03
CA ILE A 317 -32.22 -12.66 -40.95
C ILE A 317 -32.76 -13.74 -41.90
N GLY A 318 -34.08 -13.91 -41.93
CA GLY A 318 -34.76 -14.85 -42.84
C GLY A 318 -34.48 -14.55 -44.32
N ILE A 319 -34.58 -13.31 -44.73
CA ILE A 319 -34.26 -12.83 -46.12
C ILE A 319 -32.80 -13.08 -46.44
N ARG A 320 -31.87 -12.70 -45.54
CA ARG A 320 -30.43 -12.95 -45.79
C ARG A 320 -30.12 -14.44 -45.97
N ARG A 321 -30.76 -15.31 -45.20
CA ARG A 321 -30.65 -16.78 -45.34
C ARG A 321 -31.30 -17.29 -46.64
N ALA A 322 -32.40 -16.72 -47.08
CA ALA A 322 -33.04 -17.08 -48.36
C ALA A 322 -32.16 -16.73 -49.57
N ILE A 323 -31.41 -15.61 -49.49
CA ILE A 323 -30.47 -15.16 -50.53
C ILE A 323 -29.14 -15.94 -50.49
N GLY A 324 -28.93 -16.84 -49.50
CA GLY A 324 -27.78 -17.74 -49.46
C GLY A 324 -26.77 -17.49 -48.32
N ALA A 325 -27.06 -16.64 -47.32
CA ALA A 325 -26.21 -16.48 -46.18
C ALA A 325 -26.10 -17.77 -45.37
N THR A 326 -24.89 -18.23 -45.06
CA THR A 326 -24.66 -19.43 -44.25
C THR A 326 -25.00 -19.17 -42.77
N PRO A 327 -25.45 -20.19 -42.01
CA PRO A 327 -25.64 -20.05 -40.57
C PRO A 327 -24.41 -19.53 -39.80
N LYS A 328 -23.20 -19.89 -40.24
CA LYS A 328 -21.94 -19.39 -39.65
C LYS A 328 -21.72 -17.91 -39.88
N MET A 329 -22.18 -17.34 -41.02
CA MET A 329 -22.09 -15.90 -41.24
C MET A 329 -22.98 -15.13 -40.28
N ILE A 330 -24.23 -15.58 -40.04
CA ILE A 330 -25.16 -14.97 -39.08
C ILE A 330 -24.63 -15.07 -37.67
N LEU A 331 -24.11 -16.25 -37.28
CA LEU A 331 -23.46 -16.46 -35.98
C LEU A 331 -22.32 -15.45 -35.77
N SER A 332 -21.39 -15.37 -36.73
CA SER A 332 -20.22 -14.48 -36.65
C SER A 332 -20.64 -13.01 -36.55
N GLN A 333 -21.66 -12.60 -37.28
CA GLN A 333 -22.18 -11.23 -37.27
C GLN A 333 -22.70 -10.87 -35.87
N ILE A 334 -23.57 -11.70 -35.27
CA ILE A 334 -24.16 -11.44 -33.95
C ILE A 334 -23.12 -11.45 -32.82
N ILE A 335 -22.18 -12.39 -32.88
CA ILE A 335 -21.07 -12.42 -31.92
C ILE A 335 -20.19 -11.17 -32.04
N SER A 336 -19.87 -10.73 -33.28
CA SER A 336 -19.08 -9.51 -33.51
C SER A 336 -19.81 -8.27 -32.98
N GLU A 337 -21.12 -8.18 -33.16
CA GLU A 337 -21.96 -7.09 -32.66
C GLU A 337 -21.95 -7.05 -31.12
N SER A 338 -22.08 -8.22 -30.47
CA SER A 338 -22.01 -8.36 -29.03
C SER A 338 -20.62 -7.98 -28.47
N ILE A 339 -19.54 -8.44 -29.12
CA ILE A 339 -18.16 -8.10 -28.72
C ILE A 339 -17.92 -6.59 -28.87
N LEU A 340 -18.33 -5.98 -29.98
CA LEU A 340 -18.13 -4.55 -30.21
C LEU A 340 -18.86 -3.71 -29.15
N LEU A 341 -20.11 -4.05 -28.84
CA LEU A 341 -20.92 -3.36 -27.84
C LEU A 341 -20.30 -3.47 -26.44
N THR A 342 -19.88 -4.66 -26.05
CA THR A 342 -19.22 -4.89 -24.75
C THR A 342 -17.85 -4.22 -24.67
N LEU A 343 -17.11 -4.16 -25.79
CA LEU A 343 -15.80 -3.53 -25.87
C LEU A 343 -15.93 -2.01 -25.71
N VAL A 344 -16.86 -1.37 -26.41
CA VAL A 344 -17.11 0.08 -26.28
C VAL A 344 -17.54 0.43 -24.85
N ALA A 345 -18.51 -0.32 -24.29
CA ALA A 345 -18.96 -0.12 -22.94
C ALA A 345 -17.85 -0.36 -21.90
N GLY A 346 -17.08 -1.44 -22.06
CA GLY A 346 -15.98 -1.78 -21.17
C GLY A 346 -14.83 -0.78 -21.23
N MET A 347 -14.43 -0.34 -22.41
CA MET A 347 -13.39 0.69 -22.56
C MET A 347 -13.81 2.01 -21.92
N SER A 348 -15.07 2.43 -22.07
CA SER A 348 -15.58 3.61 -21.38
C SER A 348 -15.57 3.43 -19.85
N GLY A 349 -15.83 2.21 -19.33
CA GLY A 349 -15.71 1.86 -17.93
C GLY A 349 -14.27 1.96 -17.42
N ILE A 350 -13.29 1.46 -18.19
CA ILE A 350 -11.86 1.58 -17.87
C ILE A 350 -11.45 3.06 -17.81
N LEU A 351 -11.77 3.83 -18.84
CA LEU A 351 -11.40 5.25 -18.91
C LEU A 351 -11.99 6.05 -17.75
N PHE A 352 -13.24 5.81 -17.42
CA PHE A 352 -13.92 6.46 -16.30
C PHE A 352 -13.31 6.04 -14.95
N GLY A 353 -13.00 4.75 -14.78
CA GLY A 353 -12.34 4.23 -13.58
C GLY A 353 -10.97 4.84 -13.36
N VAL A 354 -10.14 4.90 -14.42
CA VAL A 354 -8.82 5.53 -14.36
C VAL A 354 -8.92 7.02 -14.06
N ALA A 355 -9.88 7.74 -14.65
CA ALA A 355 -10.10 9.16 -14.36
C ALA A 355 -10.44 9.42 -12.88
N ILE A 356 -11.30 8.60 -12.27
CA ILE A 356 -11.64 8.68 -10.85
C ILE A 356 -10.42 8.39 -9.97
N LEU A 357 -9.65 7.34 -10.30
CA LEU A 357 -8.42 7.00 -9.56
C LEU A 357 -7.39 8.12 -9.63
N GLN A 358 -7.23 8.76 -10.79
CA GLN A 358 -6.34 9.90 -10.95
C GLN A 358 -6.80 11.12 -10.13
N MET A 359 -8.11 11.38 -10.03
CA MET A 359 -8.63 12.41 -9.14
C MET A 359 -8.32 12.12 -7.66
N LEU A 360 -8.42 10.86 -7.23
CA LEU A 360 -8.06 10.44 -5.88
C LEU A 360 -6.56 10.62 -5.62
N GLU A 361 -5.70 10.31 -6.59
CA GLU A 361 -4.25 10.48 -6.50
C GLU A 361 -3.86 11.95 -6.31
N VAL A 362 -4.44 12.85 -7.11
CA VAL A 362 -4.23 14.31 -7.00
C VAL A 362 -4.73 14.82 -5.64
N GLY A 363 -5.88 14.35 -5.16
CA GLY A 363 -6.43 14.72 -3.85
C GLY A 363 -5.60 14.25 -2.64
N ASN A 364 -4.81 13.19 -2.80
CA ASN A 364 -3.92 12.65 -1.75
C ASN A 364 -2.46 13.15 -1.87
N THR A 365 -2.20 14.14 -2.71
CA THR A 365 -0.88 14.78 -2.81
C THR A 365 -0.73 15.82 -1.71
N THR A 366 0.18 15.59 -0.76
CA THR A 366 0.49 16.52 0.33
C THR A 366 1.88 17.12 0.13
N ASP A 367 1.99 18.46 0.13
CA ASP A 367 3.25 19.19 -0.08
C ASP A 367 3.98 18.84 -1.41
N GLY A 368 3.26 18.47 -2.45
CA GLY A 368 3.84 18.05 -3.74
C GLY A 368 4.46 16.64 -3.74
N ILE A 369 4.30 15.89 -2.66
CA ILE A 369 4.75 14.50 -2.55
C ILE A 369 3.52 13.59 -2.62
N LEU A 370 3.51 12.69 -3.60
CA LEU A 370 2.50 11.64 -3.72
C LEU A 370 2.62 10.68 -2.54
N THR A 371 1.53 10.55 -1.78
CA THR A 371 1.49 9.65 -0.61
C THR A 371 1.18 8.21 -1.00
N ALA A 372 0.48 7.99 -2.11
CA ALA A 372 0.21 6.66 -2.66
C ALA A 372 -0.21 6.77 -4.12
N HIS A 373 0.12 5.76 -4.91
CA HIS A 373 -0.27 5.64 -6.32
C HIS A 373 -1.58 4.86 -6.44
N PHE A 374 -2.66 5.53 -6.83
CA PHE A 374 -3.94 4.91 -7.13
C PHE A 374 -4.00 4.52 -8.62
N GLN A 375 -3.06 3.69 -9.04
CA GLN A 375 -2.94 3.30 -10.44
C GLN A 375 -3.27 1.83 -10.62
N VAL A 376 -3.77 1.51 -11.79
CA VAL A 376 -3.98 0.12 -12.21
C VAL A 376 -2.79 -0.29 -13.07
N ASP A 377 -2.18 -1.42 -12.74
CA ASP A 377 -1.08 -1.97 -13.51
C ASP A 377 -1.50 -2.23 -14.96
N PHE A 378 -0.61 -1.97 -15.91
CA PHE A 378 -0.85 -2.13 -17.34
C PHE A 378 -1.35 -3.54 -17.71
N TRP A 379 -0.77 -4.59 -17.10
CA TRP A 379 -1.20 -5.96 -17.32
C TRP A 379 -2.62 -6.23 -16.81
N THR A 380 -3.01 -5.57 -15.74
CA THR A 380 -4.37 -5.64 -15.21
C THR A 380 -5.38 -4.98 -16.16
N ALA A 381 -5.03 -3.83 -16.75
CA ALA A 381 -5.87 -3.18 -17.75
C ALA A 381 -6.04 -4.05 -19.00
N ILE A 382 -4.96 -4.67 -19.49
CA ILE A 382 -5.01 -5.59 -20.65
C ILE A 382 -5.83 -6.83 -20.31
N SER A 383 -5.60 -7.45 -19.17
CA SER A 383 -6.35 -8.66 -18.76
C SER A 383 -7.85 -8.37 -18.62
N SER A 384 -8.21 -7.18 -18.12
CA SER A 384 -9.60 -6.72 -18.07
C SER A 384 -10.20 -6.55 -19.46
N ALA A 385 -9.47 -5.97 -20.41
CA ALA A 385 -9.92 -5.84 -21.80
C ALA A 385 -10.11 -7.20 -22.49
N ILE A 386 -9.20 -8.15 -22.26
CA ILE A 386 -9.34 -9.52 -22.77
C ILE A 386 -10.57 -10.20 -22.16
N LEU A 387 -10.76 -10.05 -20.85
CA LEU A 387 -11.92 -10.60 -20.14
C LEU A 387 -13.24 -10.06 -20.70
N ILE A 388 -13.30 -8.77 -21.00
CA ILE A 388 -14.48 -8.12 -21.64
C ILE A 388 -14.76 -8.73 -23.01
N CYS A 389 -13.73 -8.95 -23.83
CA CYS A 389 -13.87 -9.58 -25.15
C CYS A 389 -14.43 -11.01 -25.04
N ILE A 390 -13.91 -11.80 -24.07
CA ILE A 390 -14.38 -13.16 -23.82
C ILE A 390 -15.85 -13.14 -23.37
N LEU A 391 -16.18 -12.30 -22.41
CA LEU A 391 -17.55 -12.18 -21.89
C LEU A 391 -18.53 -11.67 -22.96
N GLY A 392 -18.11 -10.73 -23.81
CA GLY A 392 -18.89 -10.26 -24.94
C GLY A 392 -19.18 -11.35 -25.95
N GLY A 393 -18.18 -12.19 -26.26
CA GLY A 393 -18.35 -13.37 -27.10
C GLY A 393 -19.31 -14.39 -26.50
N LEU A 394 -19.16 -14.71 -25.21
CA LEU A 394 -20.06 -15.61 -24.47
C LEU A 394 -21.49 -15.09 -24.40
N ALA A 395 -21.67 -13.79 -24.14
CA ALA A 395 -23.00 -13.15 -24.09
C ALA A 395 -23.71 -13.22 -25.45
N GLY A 396 -22.95 -13.16 -26.55
CA GLY A 396 -23.48 -13.29 -27.91
C GLY A 396 -23.83 -14.70 -28.35
N LEU A 397 -23.37 -15.76 -27.66
CA LEU A 397 -23.57 -17.15 -28.09
C LEU A 397 -25.04 -17.58 -28.11
N ALA A 398 -25.78 -17.30 -27.02
CA ALA A 398 -27.17 -17.70 -26.92
C ALA A 398 -28.08 -17.02 -27.98
N PRO A 399 -28.03 -15.67 -28.18
CA PRO A 399 -28.77 -15.02 -29.24
C PRO A 399 -28.31 -15.45 -30.65
N ALA A 400 -27.03 -15.67 -30.87
CA ALA A 400 -26.52 -16.13 -32.14
C ALA A 400 -26.98 -17.54 -32.48
N TRP A 401 -27.05 -18.43 -31.51
CA TRP A 401 -27.57 -19.78 -31.70
C TRP A 401 -29.08 -19.76 -32.06
N ARG A 402 -29.83 -18.88 -31.41
CA ARG A 402 -31.26 -18.70 -31.72
C ARG A 402 -31.45 -18.16 -33.15
N ALA A 403 -30.64 -17.21 -33.57
CA ALA A 403 -30.68 -16.67 -34.94
C ALA A 403 -30.38 -17.72 -36.00
N MET A 404 -29.45 -18.65 -35.74
CA MET A 404 -29.18 -19.77 -36.65
C MET A 404 -30.36 -20.74 -36.84
N SER A 405 -31.23 -20.86 -35.85
CA SER A 405 -32.38 -21.77 -35.88
C SER A 405 -33.60 -21.21 -36.65
N ILE A 406 -33.56 -19.94 -37.06
CA ILE A 406 -34.64 -19.27 -37.80
C ILE A 406 -34.73 -19.91 -39.21
N LYS A 407 -35.87 -20.48 -39.58
CA LYS A 407 -36.13 -21.01 -40.91
C LYS A 407 -36.55 -19.87 -41.84
N PRO A 408 -36.01 -19.75 -43.07
CA PRO A 408 -36.39 -18.69 -44.01
C PRO A 408 -37.87 -18.64 -44.33
N VAL A 409 -38.51 -19.82 -44.43
CA VAL A 409 -39.95 -19.94 -44.77
C VAL A 409 -40.83 -19.40 -43.63
N ASP A 410 -40.49 -19.71 -42.37
CA ASP A 410 -41.24 -19.26 -41.20
C ASP A 410 -41.08 -17.75 -40.98
N ALA A 411 -39.90 -17.22 -41.25
CA ALA A 411 -39.58 -15.79 -41.07
C ALA A 411 -40.29 -14.87 -42.07
N MET A 412 -40.70 -15.37 -43.25
CA MET A 412 -41.44 -14.62 -44.26
C MET A 412 -42.95 -14.80 -44.16
N ARG A 413 -43.42 -15.69 -43.28
CA ARG A 413 -44.87 -16.01 -43.14
C ARG A 413 -45.52 -15.26 -41.97
N ASP A 414 -44.74 -14.74 -41.03
CA ASP A 414 -45.19 -13.99 -39.87
C ASP A 414 -45.38 -12.48 -40.21
N GLU A 415 -46.20 -12.17 -41.23
CA GLU A 415 -46.83 -10.88 -41.43
C GLU A 415 -48.31 -10.95 -41.09
#